data_97caf60b6e003ae21f241936a5c7963a
#
_entry.id   97caf60b6e003ae21f241936a5c7963a
#
_cell.length_a   1.000
_cell.length_b   1.000
_cell.length_c   1.000
_cell.angle_alpha   90.00
_cell.angle_beta   90.00
_cell.angle_gamma   90.00
#
_symmetry.space_group_name_H-M   'P 1'
#
loop_
_entity.id
_entity.type
_entity.pdbx_description
1 polymer ?
#
loop_
_entity_poly.entity_id
_entity_poly.type
_entity_poly.pdbx_seq_one_letter_code
_entity_poly.pdbx_strand_id
1 'polypeptide(L)'
;RRQRQMCIRDRQIQSNLGSTIAMAFDECPSSVADRQYVTNSVNRTARWLERCKKEMARLNSLPDTINKEQLLFGINQGAIYDDIRIDHAKRISELELDGYAVGGLAVGESHEEMYHILDETVPHLPVNKPTYLMGVGTPANILEGVERGIDFFDCVYPSRNGRHGHVYTNHGKLNLFNQKYQKDMRPIEEGCNCPACRTYSRAYIRHLLKAKEMLGMRLCVLHNLYFYNNMMEEIRDSLDAGRFASYKAEKLYGMTQGEQK
;
A
#
# COMPACT_ATOMS: atom_id res chain seq x y z
N ARG A 1 28.55 13.33 9.07
CA ARG A 1 28.91 13.31 7.63
C ARG A 1 28.23 12.16 6.87
N ARG A 2 28.23 10.89 7.34
CA ARG A 2 27.62 9.75 6.62
C ARG A 2 26.12 9.93 6.34
N GLN A 3 25.30 10.28 7.33
CA GLN A 3 23.85 10.50 7.17
C GLN A 3 23.53 11.67 6.21
N ARG A 4 24.39 12.73 6.19
CA ARG A 4 24.22 13.86 5.28
C ARG A 4 24.44 13.48 3.81
N GLN A 5 25.24 12.43 3.54
CA GLN A 5 25.49 11.93 2.19
C GLN A 5 24.42 10.92 1.75
N MET A 6 23.73 10.24 2.68
CA MET A 6 22.77 9.18 2.35
C MET A 6 21.58 9.72 1.56
N CYS A 7 20.90 10.76 2.02
CA CYS A 7 19.76 11.34 1.30
C CYS A 7 20.13 11.95 -0.07
N ILE A 8 21.33 12.52 -0.21
CA ILE A 8 21.81 13.03 -1.50
C ILE A 8 22.15 11.88 -2.46
N ARG A 9 22.86 10.86 -1.97
CA ARG A 9 23.19 9.67 -2.76
C ARG A 9 21.95 8.90 -3.18
N ASP A 10 20.97 8.78 -2.28
CA ASP A 10 19.67 8.20 -2.60
C ASP A 10 19.01 8.93 -3.78
N ARG A 11 18.96 10.27 -3.76
CA ARG A 11 18.42 11.05 -4.89
C ARG A 11 19.17 10.82 -6.19
N GLN A 12 20.49 10.72 -6.15
CA GLN A 12 21.29 10.41 -7.33
C GLN A 12 20.96 9.02 -7.90
N ILE A 13 20.79 8.02 -7.04
CA ILE A 13 20.38 6.67 -7.45
C ILE A 13 18.98 6.70 -8.05
N GLN A 14 18.00 7.35 -7.39
CA GLN A 14 16.62 7.43 -7.86
C GLN A 14 16.53 8.18 -9.22
N SER A 15 17.32 9.23 -9.39
CA SER A 15 17.43 9.95 -10.68
C SER A 15 17.98 9.05 -11.77
N ASN A 16 19.01 8.24 -11.47
CA ASN A 16 19.58 7.29 -12.43
C ASN A 16 18.65 6.13 -12.77
N LEU A 17 17.74 5.75 -11.86
CA LEU A 17 16.69 4.77 -12.13
C LEU A 17 15.56 5.34 -13.00
N GLY A 18 15.36 6.66 -12.98
CA GLY A 18 14.38 7.35 -13.81
C GLY A 18 12.92 7.00 -13.49
N SER A 19 12.61 6.60 -12.25
CA SER A 19 11.23 6.28 -11.82
C SER A 19 10.31 7.50 -11.97
N THR A 20 9.02 7.27 -12.17
CA THR A 20 8.01 8.35 -12.21
C THR A 20 7.91 9.06 -10.87
N ILE A 21 7.83 8.31 -9.78
CA ILE A 21 7.78 8.82 -8.40
C ILE A 21 9.00 8.33 -7.64
N ALA A 22 9.62 9.23 -6.91
CA ALA A 22 10.71 8.92 -5.99
C ALA A 22 10.32 9.32 -4.56
N MET A 23 10.40 8.37 -3.64
CA MET A 23 10.16 8.64 -2.22
C MET A 23 11.37 9.38 -1.62
N ALA A 24 11.12 10.34 -0.74
CA ALA A 24 12.20 10.96 0.03
C ALA A 24 12.79 9.95 1.01
N PHE A 25 14.08 10.13 1.30
CA PHE A 25 14.74 9.29 2.29
C PHE A 25 14.24 9.63 3.70
N ASP A 26 13.78 8.64 4.45
CA ASP A 26 13.19 8.79 5.78
C ASP A 26 13.82 7.86 6.82
N GLU A 27 13.39 8.01 8.06
CA GLU A 27 13.66 7.06 9.14
C GLU A 27 12.31 6.63 9.74
N CYS A 28 12.03 5.33 9.67
CA CYS A 28 10.81 4.72 10.20
C CYS A 28 11.10 4.20 11.63
N PRO A 29 10.71 4.92 12.69
CA PRO A 29 10.82 4.42 14.04
C PRO A 29 9.80 3.32 14.32
N SER A 30 10.16 2.37 15.21
CA SER A 30 9.22 1.34 15.67
C SER A 30 8.02 1.97 16.38
N SER A 31 6.84 1.34 16.29
CA SER A 31 5.63 1.74 17.02
C SER A 31 5.83 1.77 18.56
N VAL A 32 6.74 0.95 19.08
CA VAL A 32 7.08 0.88 20.51
C VAL A 32 8.29 1.77 20.93
N ALA A 33 8.80 2.60 20.02
CA ALA A 33 9.90 3.49 20.32
C ALA A 33 9.49 4.61 21.30
N ASP A 34 10.41 5.01 22.17
CA ASP A 34 10.14 6.11 23.09
C ASP A 34 9.95 7.44 22.35
N ARG A 35 9.18 8.33 22.98
CA ARG A 35 8.76 9.60 22.39
C ARG A 35 9.95 10.49 22.00
N GLN A 36 11.02 10.52 22.81
CA GLN A 36 12.20 11.35 22.54
C GLN A 36 12.94 10.86 21.29
N TYR A 37 13.07 9.54 21.14
CA TYR A 37 13.65 8.95 19.93
C TYR A 37 12.81 9.26 18.70
N VAL A 38 11.48 9.11 18.78
CA VAL A 38 10.55 9.41 17.68
C VAL A 38 10.65 10.87 17.26
N THR A 39 10.65 11.81 18.22
CA THR A 39 10.82 13.25 17.94
C THR A 39 12.15 13.52 17.20
N ASN A 40 13.24 12.91 17.65
CA ASN A 40 14.54 13.07 16.99
C ASN A 40 14.57 12.48 15.58
N SER A 41 13.92 11.33 15.39
CA SER A 41 13.79 10.64 14.09
C SER A 41 12.98 11.48 13.08
N VAL A 42 11.83 11.99 13.49
CA VAL A 42 10.98 12.87 12.67
C VAL A 42 11.72 14.15 12.27
N ASN A 43 12.41 14.80 13.20
CA ASN A 43 13.24 15.96 12.92
C ASN A 43 14.38 15.66 11.95
N ARG A 44 14.90 14.45 11.95
CA ARG A 44 15.93 13.97 11.02
C ARG A 44 15.32 13.76 9.64
N THR A 45 14.18 13.08 9.55
CA THR A 45 13.43 12.83 8.33
C THR A 45 13.06 14.14 7.64
N ALA A 46 12.54 15.12 8.35
CA ALA A 46 12.21 16.43 7.80
C ALA A 46 13.43 17.14 7.19
N ARG A 47 14.59 17.15 7.90
CA ARG A 47 15.82 17.73 7.34
C ARG A 47 16.36 16.97 6.12
N TRP A 48 16.13 15.66 6.06
CA TRP A 48 16.50 14.87 4.88
C TRP A 48 15.59 15.18 3.69
N LEU A 49 14.29 15.35 3.92
CA LEU A 49 13.33 15.73 2.90
C LEU A 49 13.70 17.08 2.23
N GLU A 50 14.03 18.10 3.03
CA GLU A 50 14.50 19.38 2.52
C GLU A 50 15.73 19.24 1.61
N ARG A 51 16.66 18.35 1.96
CA ARG A 51 17.83 18.06 1.12
C ARG A 51 17.46 17.27 -0.13
N CYS A 52 16.54 16.30 0.00
CA CYS A 52 16.03 15.56 -1.15
C CYS A 52 15.38 16.49 -2.17
N LYS A 53 14.54 17.44 -1.73
CA LYS A 53 13.93 18.43 -2.61
C LYS A 53 14.96 19.27 -3.36
N LYS A 54 15.97 19.80 -2.65
CA LYS A 54 17.04 20.60 -3.25
C LYS A 54 17.87 19.81 -4.26
N GLU A 55 18.27 18.59 -3.90
CA GLU A 55 19.09 17.75 -4.79
C GLU A 55 18.29 17.29 -6.00
N MET A 56 17.02 16.96 -5.84
CA MET A 56 16.15 16.58 -6.96
C MET A 56 15.98 17.72 -7.97
N ALA A 57 15.71 18.95 -7.50
CA ALA A 57 15.65 20.12 -8.38
C ALA A 57 16.96 20.32 -9.16
N ARG A 58 18.11 20.14 -8.48
CA ARG A 58 19.42 20.19 -9.14
C ARG A 58 19.59 19.09 -10.19
N LEU A 59 19.25 17.85 -9.85
CA LEU A 59 19.38 16.73 -10.78
C LEU A 59 18.46 16.88 -12.00
N ASN A 60 17.20 17.27 -11.79
CA ASN A 60 16.24 17.46 -12.88
C ASN A 60 16.64 18.59 -13.84
N SER A 61 17.50 19.53 -13.42
CA SER A 61 18.05 20.57 -14.30
C SER A 61 19.24 20.12 -15.16
N LEU A 62 19.80 18.95 -14.92
CA LEU A 62 20.96 18.47 -15.69
C LEU A 62 20.54 17.95 -17.08
N PRO A 63 21.37 18.16 -18.12
CA PRO A 63 21.04 17.74 -19.49
C PRO A 63 20.86 16.21 -19.61
N ASP A 64 21.65 15.42 -18.89
CA ASP A 64 21.73 13.97 -19.00
C ASP A 64 20.79 13.23 -18.03
N THR A 65 19.88 13.93 -17.33
CA THR A 65 18.90 13.30 -16.44
C THR A 65 17.90 12.48 -17.23
N ILE A 66 17.74 11.21 -16.86
CA ILE A 66 16.88 10.23 -17.54
C ILE A 66 15.41 10.67 -17.49
N ASN A 67 14.93 11.07 -16.31
CA ASN A 67 13.57 11.58 -16.12
C ASN A 67 13.61 12.93 -15.41
N LYS A 68 13.43 14.01 -16.17
CA LYS A 68 13.44 15.39 -15.66
C LYS A 68 12.14 15.79 -14.96
N GLU A 69 11.09 14.97 -15.14
CA GLU A 69 9.76 15.15 -14.55
C GLU A 69 9.51 14.19 -13.39
N GLN A 70 10.59 13.61 -12.82
CA GLN A 70 10.46 12.72 -11.67
C GLN A 70 9.84 13.46 -10.49
N LEU A 71 8.74 12.89 -9.95
CA LEU A 71 7.99 13.43 -8.82
C LEU A 71 8.64 13.07 -7.49
N LEU A 72 8.57 13.98 -6.52
CA LEU A 72 9.06 13.75 -5.14
C LEU A 72 7.91 13.65 -4.16
N PHE A 73 7.84 12.53 -3.45
CA PHE A 73 6.90 12.34 -2.35
C PHE A 73 7.61 12.42 -1.01
N GLY A 74 7.05 13.21 -0.08
CA GLY A 74 7.48 13.28 1.31
C GLY A 74 6.78 12.22 2.15
N ILE A 75 7.44 11.73 3.21
CA ILE A 75 6.90 10.69 4.07
C ILE A 75 6.63 11.27 5.46
N ASN A 76 5.38 11.27 5.89
CA ASN A 76 5.00 11.56 7.26
C ASN A 76 5.41 10.39 8.17
N GLN A 77 6.07 10.70 9.27
CA GLN A 77 6.49 9.78 10.31
C GLN A 77 6.08 10.32 11.68
N GLY A 78 6.02 9.47 12.73
CA GLY A 78 5.65 9.89 14.08
C GLY A 78 5.26 8.72 14.99
N ALA A 79 5.47 7.46 14.55
CA ALA A 79 5.01 6.27 15.25
C ALA A 79 3.51 6.37 15.60
N ILE A 80 3.14 6.18 16.88
CA ILE A 80 1.76 6.26 17.37
C ILE A 80 1.43 7.59 18.07
N TYR A 81 2.28 8.61 17.95
CA TYR A 81 2.10 9.90 18.64
C TYR A 81 1.41 10.91 17.72
N ASP A 82 0.15 11.21 17.98
CA ASP A 82 -0.70 12.08 17.16
C ASP A 82 -0.11 13.46 16.96
N ASP A 83 0.31 14.13 18.05
CA ASP A 83 0.89 15.48 18.00
C ASP A 83 2.17 15.54 17.16
N ILE A 84 3.03 14.52 17.22
CA ILE A 84 4.25 14.42 16.40
C ILE A 84 3.86 14.21 14.93
N ARG A 85 2.85 13.37 14.66
CA ARG A 85 2.31 13.12 13.30
C ARG A 85 1.73 14.40 12.69
N ILE A 86 0.89 15.11 13.44
CA ILE A 86 0.25 16.35 13.03
C ILE A 86 1.30 17.43 12.73
N ASP A 87 2.23 17.65 13.64
CA ASP A 87 3.32 18.64 13.46
C ASP A 87 4.16 18.31 12.23
N HIS A 88 4.49 17.04 12.04
CA HIS A 88 5.26 16.61 10.88
C HIS A 88 4.48 16.74 9.58
N ALA A 89 3.18 16.41 9.57
CA ALA A 89 2.32 16.58 8.40
C ALA A 89 2.27 18.04 7.95
N LYS A 90 2.02 18.96 8.88
CA LYS A 90 2.03 20.41 8.61
C LYS A 90 3.38 20.86 8.04
N ARG A 91 4.48 20.45 8.68
CA ARG A 91 5.83 20.82 8.26
C ARG A 91 6.20 20.34 6.86
N ILE A 92 5.85 19.08 6.50
CA ILE A 92 6.15 18.57 5.16
C ILE A 92 5.23 19.18 4.09
N SER A 93 4.01 19.57 4.47
CA SER A 93 3.07 20.25 3.58
C SER A 93 3.57 21.62 3.11
N GLU A 94 4.27 22.36 3.98
CA GLU A 94 4.91 23.64 3.65
C GLU A 94 5.98 23.52 2.55
N LEU A 95 6.46 22.31 2.27
CA LEU A 95 7.48 22.09 1.24
C LEU A 95 6.90 21.99 -0.18
N GLU A 96 5.59 22.03 -0.35
CA GLU A 96 4.92 21.99 -1.66
C GLU A 96 5.47 20.87 -2.57
N LEU A 97 5.33 19.64 -2.12
CA LEU A 97 5.79 18.44 -2.83
C LEU A 97 4.78 17.99 -3.89
N ASP A 98 5.16 17.02 -4.72
CA ASP A 98 4.28 16.43 -5.72
C ASP A 98 3.25 15.48 -5.11
N GLY A 99 3.55 14.90 -3.96
CA GLY A 99 2.66 14.04 -3.18
C GLY A 99 3.21 13.74 -1.80
N TYR A 100 2.41 13.06 -1.00
CA TYR A 100 2.70 12.76 0.40
C TYR A 100 2.44 11.30 0.70
N ALA A 101 3.20 10.74 1.63
CA ALA A 101 2.97 9.40 2.12
C ALA A 101 2.82 9.38 3.64
N VAL A 102 2.01 8.46 4.14
CA VAL A 102 1.95 8.10 5.55
C VAL A 102 2.76 6.81 5.73
N GLY A 103 3.90 6.92 6.37
CA GLY A 103 4.80 5.80 6.64
C GLY A 103 4.78 5.37 8.11
N GLY A 104 5.46 4.26 8.42
CA GLY A 104 5.60 3.76 9.78
C GLY A 104 4.30 3.24 10.40
N LEU A 105 3.37 2.77 9.58
CA LEU A 105 2.17 2.03 9.96
C LEU A 105 2.24 0.60 9.42
N ALA A 106 1.36 -0.29 9.91
CA ALA A 106 1.38 -1.73 9.66
C ALA A 106 2.71 -2.40 10.11
N VAL A 107 3.31 -1.90 11.18
CA VAL A 107 4.58 -2.36 11.77
C VAL A 107 4.42 -2.94 13.18
N GLY A 108 3.18 -3.22 13.60
CA GLY A 108 2.87 -3.86 14.89
C GLY A 108 1.73 -3.24 15.69
N GLU A 109 1.21 -2.08 15.28
CA GLU A 109 0.01 -1.48 15.86
C GLU A 109 -1.27 -2.24 15.43
N SER A 110 -2.38 -2.01 16.14
CA SER A 110 -3.69 -2.54 15.76
C SER A 110 -4.26 -1.80 14.54
N HIS A 111 -5.26 -2.39 13.88
CA HIS A 111 -5.95 -1.71 12.78
C HIS A 111 -6.66 -0.45 13.26
N GLU A 112 -7.24 -0.48 14.46
CA GLU A 112 -7.92 0.66 15.07
C GLU A 112 -6.95 1.81 15.33
N GLU A 113 -5.75 1.52 15.85
CA GLU A 113 -4.69 2.53 16.02
C GLU A 113 -4.23 3.11 14.69
N MET A 114 -4.06 2.25 13.66
CA MET A 114 -3.72 2.72 12.32
C MET A 114 -4.79 3.67 11.77
N TYR A 115 -6.08 3.33 11.89
CA TYR A 115 -7.17 4.17 11.42
C TYR A 115 -7.25 5.49 12.18
N HIS A 116 -7.11 5.45 13.51
CA HIS A 116 -7.03 6.65 14.33
C HIS A 116 -5.90 7.59 13.87
N ILE A 117 -4.70 7.06 13.64
CA ILE A 117 -3.56 7.84 13.14
C ILE A 117 -3.85 8.44 11.76
N LEU A 118 -4.55 7.75 10.89
CA LEU A 118 -4.95 8.30 9.59
C LEU A 118 -5.97 9.43 9.76
N ASP A 119 -6.97 9.27 10.64
CA ASP A 119 -7.96 10.30 10.96
C ASP A 119 -7.30 11.58 11.48
N GLU A 120 -6.25 11.47 12.30
CA GLU A 120 -5.51 12.61 12.85
C GLU A 120 -4.49 13.20 11.86
N THR A 121 -3.93 12.41 10.96
CA THR A 121 -2.79 12.85 10.12
C THR A 121 -3.23 13.40 8.76
N VAL A 122 -4.11 12.67 8.06
CA VAL A 122 -4.45 12.95 6.65
C VAL A 122 -5.11 14.34 6.46
N PRO A 123 -5.95 14.83 7.38
CA PRO A 123 -6.52 16.18 7.25
C PRO A 123 -5.50 17.33 7.25
N HIS A 124 -4.26 17.06 7.67
CA HIS A 124 -3.18 18.04 7.67
C HIS A 124 -2.26 17.93 6.44
N LEU A 125 -2.53 17.01 5.53
CA LEU A 125 -1.87 16.92 4.22
C LEU A 125 -2.66 17.70 3.16
N PRO A 126 -2.02 18.19 2.08
CA PRO A 126 -2.71 18.93 1.03
C PRO A 126 -3.71 18.07 0.27
N VAL A 127 -5.00 18.45 0.32
CA VAL A 127 -6.10 17.72 -0.31
C VAL A 127 -6.02 17.62 -1.84
N ASN A 128 -5.27 18.51 -2.47
CA ASN A 128 -5.06 18.55 -3.93
C ASN A 128 -3.80 17.80 -4.39
N LYS A 129 -3.21 17.03 -3.50
CA LYS A 129 -2.02 16.21 -3.78
C LYS A 129 -2.30 14.76 -3.41
N PRO A 130 -1.77 13.80 -4.18
CA PRO A 130 -1.97 12.38 -3.88
C PRO A 130 -1.36 11.99 -2.54
N THR A 131 -2.09 11.17 -1.78
CA THR A 131 -1.67 10.60 -0.50
C THR A 131 -1.49 9.09 -0.61
N TYR A 132 -0.34 8.61 -0.20
CA TYR A 132 0.09 7.22 -0.29
C TYR A 132 0.21 6.59 1.10
N LEU A 133 -0.51 5.51 1.36
CA LEU A 133 -0.35 4.70 2.58
C LEU A 133 0.60 3.53 2.33
N MET A 134 1.79 3.60 2.93
CA MET A 134 2.88 2.67 2.67
C MET A 134 2.68 1.31 3.36
N GLY A 135 2.88 0.22 2.61
CA GLY A 135 2.92 -1.14 3.15
C GLY A 135 1.56 -1.74 3.53
N VAL A 136 0.45 -1.09 3.19
CA VAL A 136 -0.92 -1.48 3.56
C VAL A 136 -1.73 -1.86 2.30
N GLY A 137 -2.55 -2.90 2.25
CA GLY A 137 -2.91 -3.80 3.33
C GLY A 137 -3.88 -4.86 2.88
N THR A 138 -4.73 -5.31 3.79
CA THR A 138 -5.86 -6.18 3.44
C THR A 138 -6.92 -5.41 2.63
N PRO A 139 -7.86 -6.10 1.93
CA PRO A 139 -8.96 -5.41 1.26
C PRO A 139 -9.73 -4.44 2.18
N ALA A 140 -9.97 -4.84 3.44
CA ALA A 140 -10.61 -3.99 4.43
C ALA A 140 -9.78 -2.73 4.75
N ASN A 141 -8.47 -2.89 4.95
CA ASN A 141 -7.59 -1.74 5.23
C ASN A 141 -7.55 -0.75 4.05
N ILE A 142 -7.63 -1.23 2.81
CA ILE A 142 -7.68 -0.37 1.62
C ILE A 142 -8.98 0.45 1.62
N LEU A 143 -10.13 -0.21 1.85
CA LEU A 143 -11.43 0.47 1.91
C LEU A 143 -11.48 1.52 3.04
N GLU A 144 -10.95 1.19 4.22
CA GLU A 144 -10.82 2.11 5.35
C GLU A 144 -9.84 3.27 5.06
N GLY A 145 -8.74 2.99 4.35
CA GLY A 145 -7.78 4.00 3.93
C GLY A 145 -8.37 5.00 2.94
N VAL A 146 -9.08 4.50 1.91
CA VAL A 146 -9.74 5.36 0.91
C VAL A 146 -10.77 6.29 1.55
N GLU A 147 -11.57 5.79 2.50
CA GLU A 147 -12.53 6.63 3.25
C GLU A 147 -11.87 7.80 3.98
N ARG A 148 -10.58 7.62 4.37
CA ARG A 148 -9.76 8.61 5.07
C ARG A 148 -8.89 9.46 4.15
N GLY A 149 -9.10 9.38 2.84
CA GLY A 149 -8.40 10.22 1.85
C GLY A 149 -7.06 9.65 1.37
N ILE A 150 -6.86 8.34 1.44
CA ILE A 150 -5.71 7.69 0.83
C ILE A 150 -6.01 7.36 -0.63
N ASP A 151 -5.11 7.73 -1.54
CA ASP A 151 -5.27 7.56 -2.97
C ASP A 151 -4.65 6.28 -3.50
N PHE A 152 -3.51 5.82 -2.94
CA PHE A 152 -2.86 4.60 -3.41
C PHE A 152 -2.04 3.89 -2.34
N PHE A 153 -1.70 2.64 -2.63
CA PHE A 153 -1.16 1.68 -1.68
C PHE A 153 -0.11 0.79 -2.34
N ASP A 154 0.81 0.25 -1.56
CA ASP A 154 1.56 -0.94 -1.89
C ASP A 154 1.33 -2.02 -0.84
N CYS A 155 1.35 -3.29 -1.25
CA CYS A 155 1.15 -4.36 -0.29
C CYS A 155 1.74 -5.69 -0.75
N VAL A 156 2.38 -6.40 0.17
CA VAL A 156 2.87 -7.76 -0.07
C VAL A 156 1.76 -8.82 0.06
N TYR A 157 0.62 -8.49 0.65
CA TYR A 157 -0.44 -9.45 0.99
C TYR A 157 -0.95 -10.27 -0.21
N PRO A 158 -1.26 -9.68 -1.38
CA PRO A 158 -1.76 -10.43 -2.52
C PRO A 158 -0.80 -11.55 -2.93
N SER A 159 0.46 -11.21 -3.13
CA SER A 159 1.48 -12.15 -3.57
C SER A 159 1.92 -13.10 -2.47
N ARG A 160 2.12 -12.60 -1.25
CA ARG A 160 2.52 -13.41 -0.09
C ARG A 160 1.47 -14.46 0.24
N ASN A 161 0.20 -14.07 0.35
CA ASN A 161 -0.90 -15.01 0.59
C ASN A 161 -1.07 -16.00 -0.56
N GLY A 162 -1.00 -15.56 -1.81
CA GLY A 162 -1.08 -16.42 -2.98
C GLY A 162 -0.02 -17.52 -2.99
N ARG A 163 1.24 -17.18 -2.66
CA ARG A 163 2.30 -18.21 -2.52
C ARG A 163 2.03 -19.26 -1.44
N HIS A 164 1.17 -18.94 -0.47
CA HIS A 164 0.74 -19.86 0.59
C HIS A 164 -0.64 -20.47 0.32
N GLY A 165 -1.14 -20.42 -0.92
CA GLY A 165 -2.41 -21.00 -1.32
C GLY A 165 -3.64 -20.29 -0.75
N HIS A 166 -3.48 -19.08 -0.22
CA HIS A 166 -4.58 -18.24 0.23
C HIS A 166 -4.98 -17.26 -0.86
N VAL A 167 -6.26 -17.27 -1.23
CA VAL A 167 -6.82 -16.41 -2.26
C VAL A 167 -7.97 -15.57 -1.72
N TYR A 168 -8.12 -14.35 -2.24
CA TYR A 168 -9.19 -13.43 -1.86
C TYR A 168 -10.35 -13.52 -2.85
N THR A 169 -11.57 -13.47 -2.33
CA THR A 169 -12.80 -13.43 -3.12
C THR A 169 -13.76 -12.41 -2.53
N ASN A 170 -14.82 -12.06 -3.25
CA ASN A 170 -15.89 -11.20 -2.74
C ASN A 170 -16.67 -11.83 -1.56
N HIS A 171 -16.44 -13.12 -1.31
CA HIS A 171 -17.04 -13.89 -0.20
C HIS A 171 -16.03 -14.23 0.90
N GLY A 172 -14.85 -13.59 0.89
CA GLY A 172 -13.81 -13.79 1.88
C GLY A 172 -12.58 -14.53 1.37
N LYS A 173 -11.74 -14.95 2.29
CA LYS A 173 -10.45 -15.56 2.00
C LYS A 173 -10.56 -17.08 2.01
N LEU A 174 -10.09 -17.73 0.94
CA LEU A 174 -10.05 -19.19 0.82
C LEU A 174 -8.63 -19.70 1.03
N ASN A 175 -8.52 -20.87 1.69
CA ASN A 175 -7.26 -21.62 1.74
C ASN A 175 -7.39 -22.85 0.83
N LEU A 176 -6.80 -22.81 -0.36
CA LEU A 176 -6.89 -23.87 -1.37
C LEU A 176 -6.18 -25.17 -0.97
N PHE A 177 -5.41 -25.20 0.11
CA PHE A 177 -4.92 -26.45 0.69
C PHE A 177 -6.00 -27.29 1.37
N ASN A 178 -7.16 -26.70 1.71
CA ASN A 178 -8.23 -27.41 2.41
C ASN A 178 -8.77 -28.58 1.58
N GLN A 179 -9.11 -29.66 2.27
CA GLN A 179 -9.55 -30.92 1.64
C GLN A 179 -10.88 -30.77 0.88
N LYS A 180 -11.75 -29.86 1.30
CA LYS A 180 -13.02 -29.58 0.64
C LYS A 180 -12.89 -29.21 -0.84
N TYR A 181 -11.71 -28.68 -1.26
CA TYR A 181 -11.45 -28.31 -2.66
C TYR A 181 -10.86 -29.43 -3.50
N GLN A 182 -10.67 -30.64 -2.94
CA GLN A 182 -10.01 -31.75 -3.66
C GLN A 182 -10.72 -32.16 -4.96
N LYS A 183 -12.06 -32.03 -4.96
CA LYS A 183 -12.90 -32.38 -6.12
C LYS A 183 -13.73 -31.17 -6.59
N ASP A 184 -13.40 -29.97 -6.17
CA ASP A 184 -14.15 -28.75 -6.51
C ASP A 184 -13.72 -28.26 -7.90
N MET A 185 -14.60 -28.48 -8.89
CA MET A 185 -14.37 -28.12 -10.29
C MET A 185 -14.66 -26.64 -10.59
N ARG A 186 -15.19 -25.88 -9.61
CA ARG A 186 -15.45 -24.44 -9.78
C ARG A 186 -14.12 -23.65 -9.86
N PRO A 187 -14.14 -22.46 -10.49
CA PRO A 187 -13.00 -21.53 -10.43
C PRO A 187 -12.75 -21.04 -9.01
N ILE A 188 -11.66 -20.31 -8.76
CA ILE A 188 -11.41 -19.67 -7.46
C ILE A 188 -12.62 -18.79 -7.08
N GLU A 189 -13.10 -18.00 -8.02
CA GLU A 189 -14.30 -17.17 -7.86
C GLU A 189 -15.12 -17.18 -9.13
N GLU A 190 -16.42 -17.44 -9.02
CA GLU A 190 -17.33 -17.43 -10.16
C GLU A 190 -17.53 -16.00 -10.66
N GLY A 191 -17.59 -15.82 -11.98
CA GLY A 191 -17.66 -14.51 -12.60
C GLY A 191 -16.34 -13.74 -12.67
N CYS A 192 -15.27 -14.24 -12.05
CA CYS A 192 -13.95 -13.60 -12.11
C CYS A 192 -13.29 -13.82 -13.47
N ASN A 193 -12.88 -12.73 -14.11
CA ASN A 193 -12.26 -12.74 -15.44
C ASN A 193 -10.73 -12.94 -15.43
N CYS A 194 -10.11 -13.21 -14.28
CA CYS A 194 -8.67 -13.46 -14.24
C CYS A 194 -8.29 -14.73 -15.02
N PRO A 195 -7.08 -14.82 -15.59
CA PRO A 195 -6.65 -16.00 -16.34
C PRO A 195 -6.69 -17.30 -15.52
N ALA A 196 -6.48 -17.23 -14.20
CA ALA A 196 -6.57 -18.42 -13.34
C ALA A 196 -8.01 -18.94 -13.24
N CYS A 197 -9.01 -18.08 -13.00
CA CYS A 197 -10.41 -18.48 -12.90
C CYS A 197 -11.02 -18.93 -14.22
N ARG A 198 -10.61 -18.30 -15.33
CA ARG A 198 -11.11 -18.66 -16.67
C ARG A 198 -10.64 -20.02 -17.17
N THR A 199 -9.56 -20.55 -16.61
CA THR A 199 -8.87 -21.72 -17.18
C THR A 199 -8.82 -22.90 -16.21
N TYR A 200 -8.73 -22.65 -14.90
CA TYR A 200 -8.39 -23.69 -13.93
C TYR A 200 -9.41 -23.78 -12.79
N SER A 201 -9.66 -25.02 -12.35
CA SER A 201 -10.51 -25.30 -11.19
C SER A 201 -9.73 -25.21 -9.86
N ARG A 202 -10.45 -25.04 -8.76
CA ARG A 202 -9.90 -25.11 -7.41
C ARG A 202 -9.21 -26.47 -7.15
N ALA A 203 -9.82 -27.56 -7.63
CA ALA A 203 -9.25 -28.90 -7.52
C ALA A 203 -7.88 -28.99 -8.19
N TYR A 204 -7.73 -28.48 -9.41
CA TYR A 204 -6.45 -28.49 -10.13
C TYR A 204 -5.40 -27.62 -9.44
N ILE A 205 -5.75 -26.38 -9.06
CA ILE A 205 -4.83 -25.50 -8.36
C ILE A 205 -4.38 -26.12 -7.04
N ARG A 206 -5.32 -26.73 -6.28
CA ARG A 206 -4.99 -27.46 -5.05
C ARG A 206 -4.03 -28.62 -5.33
N HIS A 207 -4.24 -29.39 -6.40
CA HIS A 207 -3.35 -30.47 -6.78
C HIS A 207 -1.92 -29.94 -7.00
N LEU A 208 -1.75 -28.88 -7.76
CA LEU A 208 -0.47 -28.23 -8.00
C LEU A 208 0.20 -27.77 -6.70
N LEU A 209 -0.55 -27.13 -5.82
CA LEU A 209 -0.04 -26.69 -4.51
C LEU A 209 0.41 -27.87 -3.64
N LYS A 210 -0.34 -28.99 -3.62
CA LYS A 210 0.01 -30.21 -2.89
C LYS A 210 1.24 -30.90 -3.49
N ALA A 211 1.37 -30.89 -4.81
CA ALA A 211 2.52 -31.40 -5.53
C ALA A 211 3.74 -30.46 -5.43
N LYS A 212 3.61 -29.31 -4.77
CA LYS A 212 4.65 -28.25 -4.66
C LYS A 212 5.08 -27.68 -6.00
N GLU A 213 4.19 -27.69 -6.98
CA GLU A 213 4.42 -27.10 -8.29
C GLU A 213 4.31 -25.57 -8.22
N MET A 214 5.29 -24.86 -8.74
CA MET A 214 5.34 -23.39 -8.73
C MET A 214 4.16 -22.75 -9.47
N LEU A 215 3.60 -23.44 -10.48
CA LEU A 215 2.43 -22.98 -11.21
C LEU A 215 1.23 -22.77 -10.28
N GLY A 216 1.01 -23.64 -9.27
CA GLY A 216 -0.08 -23.46 -8.30
C GLY A 216 0.03 -22.13 -7.53
N MET A 217 1.24 -21.81 -7.05
CA MET A 217 1.49 -20.52 -6.38
C MET A 217 1.30 -19.34 -7.33
N ARG A 218 1.81 -19.45 -8.58
CA ARG A 218 1.65 -18.40 -9.60
C ARG A 218 0.19 -18.12 -9.90
N LEU A 219 -0.66 -19.14 -10.05
CA LEU A 219 -2.08 -18.99 -10.32
C LEU A 219 -2.81 -18.29 -9.16
N CYS A 220 -2.50 -18.65 -7.91
CA CYS A 220 -3.04 -17.97 -6.74
C CYS A 220 -2.62 -16.49 -6.68
N VAL A 221 -1.34 -16.19 -6.95
CA VAL A 221 -0.84 -14.80 -6.99
C VAL A 221 -1.52 -14.00 -8.09
N LEU A 222 -1.64 -14.57 -9.29
CA LEU A 222 -2.26 -13.94 -10.44
C LEU A 222 -3.73 -13.57 -10.14
N HIS A 223 -4.48 -14.50 -9.51
CA HIS A 223 -5.85 -14.23 -9.07
C HIS A 223 -5.91 -13.11 -8.03
N ASN A 224 -5.06 -13.16 -7.00
CA ASN A 224 -5.05 -12.15 -5.95
C ASN A 224 -4.71 -10.76 -6.48
N LEU A 225 -3.73 -10.63 -7.37
CA LEU A 225 -3.39 -9.35 -7.98
C LEU A 225 -4.55 -8.82 -8.84
N TYR A 226 -5.21 -9.71 -9.59
CA TYR A 226 -6.41 -9.35 -10.35
C TYR A 226 -7.53 -8.86 -9.43
N PHE A 227 -7.81 -9.59 -8.33
CA PHE A 227 -8.82 -9.20 -7.34
C PHE A 227 -8.56 -7.81 -6.76
N TYR A 228 -7.32 -7.53 -6.34
CA TYR A 228 -6.98 -6.22 -5.78
C TYR A 228 -7.09 -5.09 -6.81
N ASN A 229 -6.60 -5.29 -8.03
CA ASN A 229 -6.69 -4.28 -9.07
C ASN A 229 -8.15 -4.01 -9.47
N ASN A 230 -8.97 -5.06 -9.63
CA ASN A 230 -10.39 -4.91 -9.91
C ASN A 230 -11.12 -4.19 -8.77
N MET A 231 -10.80 -4.49 -7.52
CA MET A 231 -11.35 -3.78 -6.37
C MET A 231 -10.99 -2.29 -6.40
N MET A 232 -9.77 -1.92 -6.82
CA MET A 232 -9.39 -0.52 -6.97
C MET A 232 -10.15 0.18 -8.12
N GLU A 233 -10.49 -0.53 -9.19
CA GLU A 233 -11.38 -0.01 -10.25
C GLU A 233 -12.78 0.21 -9.70
N GLU A 234 -13.36 -0.76 -9.02
CA GLU A 234 -14.68 -0.66 -8.38
C GLU A 234 -14.74 0.50 -7.36
N ILE A 235 -13.66 0.73 -6.60
CA ILE A 235 -13.53 1.86 -5.67
C ILE A 235 -13.62 3.19 -6.45
N ARG A 236 -12.83 3.37 -7.51
CA ARG A 236 -12.86 4.58 -8.34
C ARG A 236 -14.25 4.82 -8.93
N ASP A 237 -14.86 3.81 -9.54
CA ASP A 237 -16.20 3.91 -10.09
C ASP A 237 -17.24 4.29 -9.02
N SER A 238 -17.08 3.77 -7.81
CA SER A 238 -17.98 4.08 -6.69
C SER A 238 -17.81 5.50 -6.13
N LEU A 239 -16.59 6.02 -6.14
CA LEU A 239 -16.27 7.41 -5.78
C LEU A 239 -16.84 8.37 -6.82
N ASP A 240 -16.62 8.12 -8.10
CA ASP A 240 -17.13 8.93 -9.21
C ASP A 240 -18.67 8.98 -9.21
N ALA A 241 -19.31 7.87 -8.83
CA ALA A 241 -20.76 7.78 -8.70
C ALA A 241 -21.32 8.30 -7.36
N GLY A 242 -20.49 8.80 -6.44
CA GLY A 242 -20.91 9.29 -5.12
C GLY A 242 -21.51 8.22 -4.20
N ARG A 243 -21.19 6.94 -4.41
CA ARG A 243 -21.77 5.79 -3.66
C ARG A 243 -20.73 4.94 -2.91
N PHE A 244 -19.54 5.50 -2.65
CA PHE A 244 -18.46 4.74 -2.02
C PHE A 244 -18.83 4.12 -0.67
N ALA A 245 -19.57 4.85 0.18
CA ALA A 245 -19.98 4.35 1.50
C ALA A 245 -20.84 3.08 1.40
N SER A 246 -21.80 3.02 0.47
CA SER A 246 -22.62 1.81 0.23
C SER A 246 -21.77 0.69 -0.35
N TYR A 247 -20.92 0.98 -1.33
CA TYR A 247 -19.99 0.00 -1.90
C TYR A 247 -19.07 -0.61 -0.84
N LYS A 248 -18.46 0.22 0.01
CA LYS A 248 -17.61 -0.23 1.13
C LYS A 248 -18.38 -1.18 2.05
N ALA A 249 -19.59 -0.80 2.48
CA ALA A 249 -20.41 -1.62 3.37
C ALA A 249 -20.77 -2.98 2.74
N GLU A 250 -21.20 -3.00 1.48
CA GLU A 250 -21.51 -4.22 0.74
C GLU A 250 -20.30 -5.13 0.58
N LYS A 251 -19.15 -4.55 0.21
CA LYS A 251 -17.90 -5.29 -0.01
C LYS A 251 -17.40 -5.92 1.29
N LEU A 252 -17.38 -5.17 2.38
CA LEU A 252 -16.99 -5.68 3.71
C LEU A 252 -17.94 -6.78 4.19
N TYR A 253 -19.25 -6.56 4.06
CA TYR A 253 -20.25 -7.57 4.41
C TYR A 253 -20.06 -8.86 3.60
N GLY A 254 -19.93 -8.75 2.27
CA GLY A 254 -19.68 -9.91 1.40
C GLY A 254 -18.47 -10.72 1.84
N MET A 255 -17.35 -10.05 2.16
CA MET A 255 -16.14 -10.73 2.62
C MET A 255 -16.25 -11.44 3.98
N THR A 256 -17.28 -11.12 4.79
CA THR A 256 -17.54 -11.80 6.08
C THR A 256 -18.44 -13.03 5.96
N GLN A 257 -19.21 -13.16 4.87
CA GLN A 257 -20.20 -14.23 4.71
C GLN A 257 -19.57 -15.62 4.51
N GLY A 258 -18.33 -15.67 4.07
CA GLY A 258 -17.68 -16.92 3.67
C GLY A 258 -18.28 -17.48 2.37
N GLU A 259 -17.80 -18.65 1.94
CA GLU A 259 -18.43 -19.35 0.80
C GLU A 259 -19.83 -19.81 1.19
N GLN A 260 -20.83 -19.39 0.45
CA GLN A 260 -22.14 -20.06 0.47
C GLN A 260 -21.94 -21.51 0.05
N LYS A 261 -22.46 -22.45 0.88
CA LYS A 261 -22.34 -23.89 0.67
C LYS A 261 -23.09 -24.35 -0.56
#